data_e72d38c3b493ecd9901888e9d1525fb0
#
_entry.id   e72d38c3b493ecd9901888e9d1525fb0
#
_cell.length_a   1.000
_cell.length_b   1.000
_cell.length_c   1.000
_cell.angle_alpha   90.00
_cell.angle_beta   90.00
_cell.angle_gamma   90.00
#
_symmetry.space_group_name_H-M   'P 1'
#
loop_
_entity.id
_entity.type
_entity.pdbx_description
1 polymer ?
#
loop_
_entity_poly.entity_id
_entity_poly.type
_entity_poly.pdbx_seq_one_letter_code
_entity_poly.pdbx_strand_id
1 'polypeptide(L)'
;MKTRILFKYYFVLLICIPTFLKGQKESDTKIDLTQQQWFGNAICYSGYREGQHPDSSIYPSQAQILEDFKILEKHWTLIRTYGSDQHSKDILEVIRREKIHLRVLLGAWLSAEPGNEVSNAKQIAECIRLANEYKDIVLAVSVGNEILVDWSDHKVPEANVIQYVKQVKAAVHVPVTVDDDFMFWIKKGSPLAKEVDFVDTHMYPLWGKQDIDSGFAVTVRLYDMVKAAIPDKPIFIGEAGWATYTVGNLHAPKAGDEKKQKLYFEALTTWAQKNNITVFFFEAFDEPWKGEGTEGHWGLFSVKRKAKLAMQPWYPDLMPSEPTSPSYEEKK
;
A
#
# COMPACT_ATOMS: atom_id res chain seq x y z
N MET A 1 19.06 70.40 -57.23
CA MET A 1 19.19 69.80 -55.90
C MET A 1 18.70 68.39 -56.01
N LYS A 2 19.61 67.42 -55.91
CA LYS A 2 19.33 65.97 -56.02
C LYS A 2 19.53 65.36 -54.62
N THR A 3 18.43 64.98 -54.02
CA THR A 3 18.41 64.33 -52.67
C THR A 3 18.67 62.84 -52.92
N ARG A 4 19.76 62.30 -52.35
CA ARG A 4 20.07 60.84 -52.33
C ARG A 4 19.45 60.22 -51.11
N ILE A 5 18.57 59.21 -51.32
CA ILE A 5 18.03 58.36 -50.30
C ILE A 5 18.95 57.18 -50.12
N LEU A 6 19.55 57.06 -48.92
CA LEU A 6 20.38 55.88 -48.55
C LEU A 6 19.44 54.80 -47.98
N PHE A 7 19.35 53.64 -48.65
CA PHE A 7 18.73 52.44 -48.10
C PHE A 7 19.77 51.71 -47.21
N LYS A 8 19.50 51.60 -45.91
CA LYS A 8 20.25 50.75 -45.00
C LYS A 8 19.61 49.34 -45.02
N TYR A 9 20.38 48.35 -45.50
CA TYR A 9 20.05 46.92 -45.40
C TYR A 9 20.42 46.43 -44.02
N TYR A 10 19.42 46.04 -43.25
CA TYR A 10 19.62 45.24 -42.02
C TYR A 10 19.68 43.76 -42.40
N PHE A 11 20.86 43.17 -42.23
CA PHE A 11 21.05 41.74 -42.32
C PHE A 11 20.63 41.11 -41.00
N VAL A 12 19.48 40.41 -40.98
CA VAL A 12 19.06 39.61 -39.82
C VAL A 12 19.76 38.27 -39.91
N LEU A 13 20.75 38.09 -39.06
CA LEU A 13 21.44 36.81 -38.91
C LEU A 13 20.53 35.88 -38.06
N LEU A 14 19.86 34.92 -38.71
CA LEU A 14 19.15 33.84 -38.01
C LEU A 14 20.18 32.87 -37.43
N ILE A 15 20.44 32.99 -36.13
CA ILE A 15 21.25 31.99 -35.41
C ILE A 15 20.32 30.81 -35.11
N CYS A 16 20.45 29.74 -35.90
CA CYS A 16 19.88 28.42 -35.54
C CYS A 16 20.64 27.88 -34.33
N ILE A 17 20.06 28.01 -33.13
CA ILE A 17 20.54 27.30 -31.96
C ILE A 17 20.01 25.87 -32.07
N PRO A 18 20.90 24.85 -32.17
CA PRO A 18 20.43 23.46 -32.07
C PRO A 18 19.95 23.23 -30.65
N THR A 19 18.65 23.10 -30.47
CA THR A 19 18.04 22.54 -29.25
C THR A 19 18.51 21.10 -29.13
N PHE A 20 19.55 20.88 -28.33
CA PHE A 20 19.85 19.57 -27.80
C PHE A 20 18.68 19.20 -26.86
N LEU A 21 17.75 18.44 -27.39
CA LEU A 21 16.86 17.61 -26.57
C LEU A 21 17.79 16.67 -25.79
N LYS A 22 18.14 17.07 -24.55
CA LYS A 22 18.64 16.12 -23.58
C LYS A 22 17.52 15.11 -23.38
N GLY A 23 17.68 13.94 -24.00
CA GLY A 23 16.91 12.77 -23.62
C GLY A 23 17.02 12.64 -22.09
N GLN A 24 15.91 12.84 -21.37
CA GLN A 24 15.81 12.39 -20.00
C GLN A 24 16.13 10.90 -20.05
N LYS A 25 17.33 10.53 -19.60
CA LYS A 25 17.59 9.16 -19.18
C LYS A 25 16.49 8.86 -18.16
N GLU A 26 15.61 7.92 -18.48
CA GLU A 26 14.83 7.21 -17.46
C GLU A 26 15.84 6.78 -16.39
N SER A 27 15.81 7.46 -15.26
CA SER A 27 16.59 7.02 -14.13
C SER A 27 15.94 5.72 -13.68
N ASP A 28 16.60 4.58 -13.90
CA ASP A 28 16.42 3.36 -13.13
C ASP A 28 16.72 3.74 -11.66
N THR A 29 15.81 4.45 -11.01
CA THR A 29 15.94 4.81 -9.61
C THR A 29 15.63 3.58 -8.78
N LYS A 30 16.65 2.73 -8.65
CA LYS A 30 16.67 1.71 -7.62
C LYS A 30 16.41 2.42 -6.30
N ILE A 31 15.40 1.95 -5.55
CA ILE A 31 15.08 2.52 -4.24
C ILE A 31 16.31 2.37 -3.37
N ASP A 32 16.76 3.47 -2.79
CA ASP A 32 17.83 3.44 -1.80
C ASP A 32 17.23 3.05 -0.43
N LEU A 33 17.48 1.83 -0.01
CA LEU A 33 17.10 1.31 1.30
C LEU A 33 18.27 1.30 2.30
N THR A 34 19.33 2.05 2.05
CA THR A 34 20.44 2.20 3.01
C THR A 34 20.01 3.02 4.23
N GLN A 35 18.92 3.78 4.12
CA GLN A 35 18.36 4.59 5.19
C GLN A 35 16.84 4.46 5.26
N GLN A 36 16.29 4.75 6.44
CA GLN A 36 14.85 4.88 6.62
C GLN A 36 14.33 6.05 5.77
N GLN A 37 13.30 5.82 4.93
CA GLN A 37 12.79 6.81 4.01
C GLN A 37 11.26 6.77 3.90
N TRP A 38 10.65 7.95 3.83
CA TRP A 38 9.26 8.12 3.46
C TRP A 38 9.16 8.28 1.92
N PHE A 39 8.47 7.34 1.28
CA PHE A 39 8.33 7.30 -0.18
C PHE A 39 7.07 8.00 -0.69
N GLY A 40 6.24 8.52 0.20
CA GLY A 40 4.98 9.19 -0.13
C GLY A 40 3.82 8.67 0.72
N ASN A 41 2.65 9.26 0.52
CA ASN A 41 1.42 8.76 1.13
C ASN A 41 1.09 7.39 0.53
N ALA A 42 0.91 6.38 1.39
CA ALA A 42 0.69 5.01 0.98
C ALA A 42 -0.58 4.42 1.59
N ILE A 43 -1.25 3.52 0.86
CA ILE A 43 -2.52 2.93 1.26
C ILE A 43 -2.65 1.49 0.77
N CYS A 44 -3.28 0.62 1.56
CA CYS A 44 -3.66 -0.72 1.15
C CYS A 44 -4.85 -0.67 0.19
N TYR A 45 -4.79 -1.45 -0.89
CA TYR A 45 -5.81 -1.44 -1.93
C TYR A 45 -6.16 -2.85 -2.39
N SER A 46 -7.43 -3.16 -2.34
CA SER A 46 -8.05 -4.36 -2.93
C SER A 46 -9.19 -3.98 -3.88
N GLY A 47 -10.02 -3.00 -3.50
CA GLY A 47 -11.03 -2.38 -4.37
C GLY A 47 -12.27 -3.23 -4.65
N TYR A 48 -12.45 -4.36 -3.97
CA TYR A 48 -13.62 -5.24 -4.15
C TYR A 48 -14.92 -4.52 -3.81
N ARG A 49 -15.96 -4.80 -4.61
CA ARG A 49 -17.30 -4.24 -4.47
C ARG A 49 -18.30 -5.34 -4.11
N GLU A 50 -19.56 -4.95 -3.92
CA GLU A 50 -20.65 -5.90 -3.68
C GLU A 50 -20.66 -7.03 -4.74
N GLY A 51 -20.73 -8.27 -4.27
CA GLY A 51 -20.72 -9.46 -5.12
C GLY A 51 -19.37 -9.86 -5.70
N GLN A 52 -18.30 -9.15 -5.38
CA GLN A 52 -16.93 -9.49 -5.76
C GLN A 52 -16.19 -10.13 -4.58
N HIS A 53 -15.29 -11.08 -4.88
CA HIS A 53 -14.58 -11.84 -3.85
C HIS A 53 -13.27 -12.42 -4.41
N PRO A 54 -12.13 -12.30 -3.70
CA PRO A 54 -10.85 -12.83 -4.16
C PRO A 54 -10.87 -14.34 -4.39
N ASP A 55 -11.43 -15.13 -3.47
CA ASP A 55 -11.42 -16.59 -3.55
C ASP A 55 -12.31 -17.15 -4.68
N SER A 56 -13.31 -16.40 -5.10
CA SER A 56 -14.14 -16.78 -6.25
C SER A 56 -13.62 -16.24 -7.58
N SER A 57 -12.50 -15.51 -7.57
CA SER A 57 -11.91 -14.86 -8.74
C SER A 57 -12.88 -13.90 -9.45
N ILE A 58 -13.80 -13.30 -8.69
CA ILE A 58 -14.71 -12.26 -9.19
C ILE A 58 -14.08 -10.91 -8.82
N TYR A 59 -13.16 -10.47 -9.67
CA TYR A 59 -12.34 -9.29 -9.43
C TYR A 59 -13.03 -7.99 -9.87
N PRO A 60 -12.61 -6.83 -9.30
CA PRO A 60 -12.94 -5.52 -9.85
C PRO A 60 -12.53 -5.43 -11.32
N SER A 61 -13.41 -4.91 -12.17
CA SER A 61 -13.07 -4.65 -13.57
C SER A 61 -12.06 -3.52 -13.71
N GLN A 62 -11.33 -3.46 -14.81
CA GLN A 62 -10.39 -2.37 -15.10
C GLN A 62 -11.05 -0.98 -15.06
N ALA A 63 -12.34 -0.87 -15.43
CA ALA A 63 -13.09 0.38 -15.31
C ALA A 63 -13.31 0.77 -13.84
N GLN A 64 -13.61 -0.20 -12.98
CA GLN A 64 -13.76 0.02 -11.54
C GLN A 64 -12.44 0.38 -10.87
N ILE A 65 -11.36 -0.30 -11.26
CA ILE A 65 -10.00 0.03 -10.80
C ILE A 65 -9.62 1.46 -11.20
N LEU A 66 -9.92 1.88 -12.42
CA LEU A 66 -9.66 3.24 -12.89
C LEU A 66 -10.47 4.28 -12.11
N GLU A 67 -11.74 4.00 -11.79
CA GLU A 67 -12.56 4.86 -10.93
C GLU A 67 -11.90 5.05 -9.56
N ASP A 68 -11.47 3.94 -8.93
CA ASP A 68 -10.81 3.96 -7.64
C ASP A 68 -9.49 4.75 -7.70
N PHE A 69 -8.68 4.56 -8.75
CA PHE A 69 -7.40 5.23 -8.88
C PHE A 69 -7.52 6.73 -9.13
N LYS A 70 -8.55 7.18 -9.84
CA LYS A 70 -8.87 8.62 -9.95
C LYS A 70 -9.25 9.26 -8.62
N ILE A 71 -9.71 8.46 -7.67
CA ILE A 71 -9.91 8.91 -6.29
C ILE A 71 -8.56 8.93 -5.57
N LEU A 72 -7.83 7.82 -5.60
CA LEU A 72 -6.62 7.64 -4.80
C LEU A 72 -5.47 8.55 -5.22
N GLU A 73 -5.20 8.74 -6.51
CA GLU A 73 -4.07 9.54 -7.01
C GLU A 73 -4.10 11.02 -6.60
N LYS A 74 -5.25 11.52 -6.11
CA LYS A 74 -5.36 12.88 -5.58
C LYS A 74 -4.61 13.07 -4.25
N HIS A 75 -4.36 12.01 -3.50
CA HIS A 75 -3.76 12.08 -2.17
C HIS A 75 -2.63 11.08 -1.95
N TRP A 76 -2.66 9.93 -2.62
CA TRP A 76 -1.67 8.87 -2.48
C TRP A 76 -0.77 8.76 -3.70
N THR A 77 0.44 8.27 -3.45
CA THR A 77 1.45 7.97 -4.49
C THR A 77 1.85 6.50 -4.49
N LEU A 78 1.43 5.76 -3.45
CA LEU A 78 1.75 4.35 -3.27
C LEU A 78 0.49 3.57 -2.91
N ILE A 79 0.38 2.37 -3.48
CA ILE A 79 -0.60 1.37 -3.06
C ILE A 79 0.12 0.06 -2.74
N ARG A 80 -0.46 -0.72 -1.82
CA ARG A 80 -0.06 -2.10 -1.55
C ARG A 80 -1.15 -3.05 -2.02
N THR A 81 -0.76 -4.13 -2.71
CA THR A 81 -1.63 -5.22 -3.17
C THR A 81 -1.20 -6.54 -2.54
N TYR A 82 -2.06 -7.56 -2.56
CA TYR A 82 -1.89 -8.76 -1.75
C TYR A 82 -1.42 -9.98 -2.52
N GLY A 83 -1.87 -10.17 -3.75
CA GLY A 83 -1.53 -11.30 -4.58
C GLY A 83 -0.92 -10.90 -5.91
N SER A 84 -0.40 -11.87 -6.64
CA SER A 84 0.09 -11.75 -8.01
C SER A 84 -0.77 -12.62 -8.92
N ASP A 85 -1.98 -12.17 -9.16
CA ASP A 85 -3.03 -12.83 -9.93
C ASP A 85 -3.55 -11.90 -11.04
N GLN A 86 -4.70 -12.24 -11.64
CA GLN A 86 -5.31 -11.41 -12.67
C GLN A 86 -5.68 -10.02 -12.15
N HIS A 87 -6.08 -9.89 -10.87
CA HIS A 87 -6.41 -8.60 -10.28
C HIS A 87 -5.20 -7.66 -10.24
N SER A 88 -4.07 -8.13 -9.73
CA SER A 88 -2.83 -7.33 -9.71
C SER A 88 -2.33 -7.00 -11.11
N LYS A 89 -2.48 -7.90 -12.08
CA LYS A 89 -2.19 -7.61 -13.47
C LYS A 89 -3.07 -6.47 -14.00
N ASP A 90 -4.38 -6.52 -13.76
CA ASP A 90 -5.31 -5.46 -14.20
C ASP A 90 -5.00 -4.12 -13.53
N ILE A 91 -4.60 -4.11 -12.25
CA ILE A 91 -4.12 -2.93 -11.52
C ILE A 91 -2.93 -2.30 -12.26
N LEU A 92 -1.89 -3.09 -12.54
CA LEU A 92 -0.67 -2.61 -13.20
C LEU A 92 -0.93 -2.14 -14.64
N GLU A 93 -1.79 -2.85 -15.38
CA GLU A 93 -2.22 -2.45 -16.73
C GLU A 93 -2.95 -1.10 -16.72
N VAL A 94 -3.88 -0.90 -15.77
CA VAL A 94 -4.62 0.37 -15.64
C VAL A 94 -3.67 1.50 -15.29
N ILE A 95 -2.76 1.33 -14.33
CA ILE A 95 -1.77 2.36 -13.97
C ILE A 95 -0.96 2.75 -15.20
N ARG A 96 -0.44 1.79 -15.97
CA ARG A 96 0.39 2.04 -17.15
C ARG A 96 -0.39 2.71 -18.28
N ARG A 97 -1.54 2.15 -18.62
CA ARG A 97 -2.37 2.62 -19.74
C ARG A 97 -2.90 4.03 -19.52
N GLU A 98 -3.40 4.29 -18.32
CA GLU A 98 -4.02 5.58 -17.97
C GLU A 98 -3.02 6.59 -17.40
N LYS A 99 -1.74 6.20 -17.26
CA LYS A 99 -0.64 7.05 -16.72
C LYS A 99 -0.95 7.57 -15.32
N ILE A 100 -1.52 6.72 -14.48
CA ILE A 100 -1.83 7.03 -13.07
C ILE A 100 -0.53 7.20 -12.29
N HIS A 101 -0.45 8.20 -11.43
CA HIS A 101 0.73 8.49 -10.62
C HIS A 101 0.78 7.67 -9.33
N LEU A 102 0.61 6.37 -9.43
CA LEU A 102 0.71 5.41 -8.33
C LEU A 102 1.84 4.41 -8.59
N ARG A 103 2.59 4.09 -7.54
CA ARG A 103 3.52 2.96 -7.52
C ARG A 103 2.98 1.86 -6.62
N VAL A 104 3.44 0.64 -6.80
CA VAL A 104 2.86 -0.55 -6.19
C VAL A 104 3.90 -1.31 -5.35
N LEU A 105 3.59 -1.58 -4.09
CA LEU A 105 4.17 -2.69 -3.34
C LEU A 105 3.36 -3.93 -3.73
N LEU A 106 3.95 -4.79 -4.56
CA LEU A 106 3.29 -5.94 -5.15
C LEU A 106 3.40 -7.16 -4.23
N GLY A 107 2.26 -7.69 -3.78
CA GLY A 107 2.20 -8.90 -2.99
C GLY A 107 2.24 -10.18 -3.83
N ALA A 108 2.75 -11.26 -3.24
CA ALA A 108 2.55 -12.62 -3.69
C ALA A 108 1.81 -13.39 -2.59
N TRP A 109 0.54 -13.72 -2.81
CA TRP A 109 -0.25 -14.45 -1.82
C TRP A 109 0.22 -15.90 -1.69
N LEU A 110 0.71 -16.27 -0.53
CA LEU A 110 1.10 -17.65 -0.23
C LEU A 110 0.04 -18.30 0.67
N SER A 111 -0.41 -19.47 0.25
CA SER A 111 -1.34 -20.33 1.01
C SER A 111 -0.58 -21.31 1.88
N ALA A 112 -1.26 -21.85 2.89
CA ALA A 112 -0.68 -22.76 3.89
C ALA A 112 0.14 -23.91 3.28
N GLU A 113 1.30 -24.19 3.86
CA GLU A 113 2.14 -25.36 3.52
C GLU A 113 2.32 -26.26 4.74
N PRO A 114 2.36 -27.60 4.54
CA PRO A 114 2.35 -28.32 3.25
C PRO A 114 0.95 -28.35 2.59
N GLY A 115 0.92 -28.53 1.29
CA GLY A 115 -0.29 -28.82 0.50
C GLY A 115 -0.57 -27.81 -0.63
N ASN A 116 0.01 -26.60 -0.56
CA ASN A 116 -0.21 -25.55 -1.56
C ASN A 116 1.05 -25.14 -2.34
N GLU A 117 2.10 -25.96 -2.31
CA GLU A 117 3.40 -25.63 -2.92
C GLU A 117 3.30 -25.30 -4.41
N VAL A 118 2.39 -25.98 -5.14
CA VAL A 118 2.17 -25.72 -6.57
C VAL A 118 1.50 -24.37 -6.81
N SER A 119 0.51 -24.01 -6.00
CA SER A 119 -0.14 -22.70 -6.11
C SER A 119 0.79 -21.58 -5.66
N ASN A 120 1.56 -21.79 -4.61
CA ASN A 120 2.56 -20.84 -4.13
C ASN A 120 3.66 -20.61 -5.18
N ALA A 121 4.15 -21.67 -5.83
CA ALA A 121 5.12 -21.55 -6.92
C ALA A 121 4.56 -20.75 -8.11
N LYS A 122 3.27 -20.87 -8.43
CA LYS A 122 2.62 -20.06 -9.47
C LYS A 122 2.53 -18.59 -9.06
N GLN A 123 2.15 -18.30 -7.83
CA GLN A 123 2.12 -16.93 -7.29
C GLN A 123 3.51 -16.28 -7.35
N ILE A 124 4.55 -16.99 -6.94
CA ILE A 124 5.94 -16.52 -7.02
C ILE A 124 6.37 -16.26 -8.48
N ALA A 125 6.08 -17.19 -9.38
CA ALA A 125 6.43 -17.02 -10.80
C ALA A 125 5.73 -15.81 -11.43
N GLU A 126 4.44 -15.62 -11.14
CA GLU A 126 3.68 -14.49 -11.65
C GLU A 126 4.13 -13.17 -11.02
N CYS A 127 4.44 -13.15 -9.72
CA CYS A 127 5.01 -12.00 -9.04
C CYS A 127 6.32 -11.54 -9.70
N ILE A 128 7.24 -12.47 -9.96
CA ILE A 128 8.51 -12.19 -10.68
C ILE A 128 8.21 -11.62 -12.07
N ARG A 129 7.29 -12.22 -12.81
CA ARG A 129 6.92 -11.77 -14.15
C ARG A 129 6.38 -10.34 -14.13
N LEU A 130 5.41 -10.07 -13.25
CA LEU A 130 4.79 -8.73 -13.11
C LEU A 130 5.79 -7.69 -12.64
N ALA A 131 6.62 -7.99 -11.65
CA ALA A 131 7.63 -7.06 -11.16
C ALA A 131 8.65 -6.67 -12.25
N ASN A 132 9.04 -7.60 -13.12
CA ASN A 132 9.96 -7.32 -14.23
C ASN A 132 9.29 -6.59 -15.39
N GLU A 133 8.04 -6.93 -15.71
CA GLU A 133 7.28 -6.29 -16.78
C GLU A 133 6.89 -4.84 -16.43
N TYR A 134 6.58 -4.58 -15.15
CA TYR A 134 6.13 -3.28 -14.65
C TYR A 134 7.14 -2.62 -13.71
N LYS A 135 8.44 -2.76 -14.01
CA LYS A 135 9.56 -2.26 -13.19
C LYS A 135 9.53 -0.75 -12.93
N ASP A 136 8.86 -0.01 -13.78
CA ASP A 136 8.61 1.44 -13.68
C ASP A 136 7.50 1.79 -12.68
N ILE A 137 6.62 0.83 -12.34
CA ILE A 137 5.48 0.97 -11.46
C ILE A 137 5.70 0.24 -10.14
N VAL A 138 6.22 -1.00 -10.18
CA VAL A 138 6.46 -1.80 -8.99
C VAL A 138 7.60 -1.20 -8.17
N LEU A 139 7.29 -0.78 -6.95
CA LEU A 139 8.23 -0.18 -6.00
C LEU A 139 9.09 -1.24 -5.33
N ALA A 140 8.44 -2.29 -4.87
CA ALA A 140 9.01 -3.42 -4.16
C ALA A 140 8.06 -4.62 -4.26
N VAL A 141 8.54 -5.79 -3.83
CA VAL A 141 7.76 -7.03 -3.78
C VAL A 141 7.67 -7.51 -2.33
N SER A 142 6.48 -7.97 -1.94
CA SER A 142 6.26 -8.71 -0.70
C SER A 142 5.94 -10.19 -0.98
N VAL A 143 6.66 -11.08 -0.30
CA VAL A 143 6.54 -12.54 -0.46
C VAL A 143 5.72 -13.12 0.68
N GLY A 144 4.41 -13.10 0.54
CA GLY A 144 3.46 -13.54 1.55
C GLY A 144 2.88 -12.40 2.39
N ASN A 145 1.79 -12.70 3.06
CA ASN A 145 1.05 -11.80 3.96
C ASN A 145 0.63 -12.58 5.20
N GLU A 146 1.15 -12.20 6.38
CA GLU A 146 0.80 -12.80 7.69
C GLU A 146 0.90 -14.33 7.73
N ILE A 147 1.95 -14.86 7.14
CA ILE A 147 2.15 -16.31 6.98
C ILE A 147 3.04 -16.93 8.05
N LEU A 148 3.58 -16.13 8.98
CA LEU A 148 4.59 -16.58 9.97
C LEU A 148 4.11 -16.43 11.42
N VAL A 149 2.96 -15.80 11.64
CA VAL A 149 2.35 -15.66 12.97
C VAL A 149 1.50 -16.87 13.37
N ASP A 150 1.39 -17.10 14.68
CA ASP A 150 0.77 -18.33 15.19
C ASP A 150 -0.75 -18.39 15.00
N TRP A 151 -1.41 -17.25 14.85
CA TRP A 151 -2.85 -17.16 14.64
C TRP A 151 -3.28 -17.26 13.16
N SER A 152 -2.31 -17.23 12.21
CA SER A 152 -2.61 -17.36 10.78
C SER A 152 -3.11 -18.78 10.44
N ASP A 153 -4.15 -18.86 9.63
CA ASP A 153 -4.71 -20.11 9.09
C ASP A 153 -4.02 -20.59 7.80
N HIS A 154 -3.16 -19.74 7.21
CA HIS A 154 -2.41 -20.02 5.98
C HIS A 154 -0.89 -19.96 6.18
N LYS A 155 -0.41 -20.48 7.33
CA LYS A 155 1.02 -20.48 7.68
C LYS A 155 1.88 -21.22 6.67
N VAL A 156 3.05 -20.63 6.40
CA VAL A 156 4.13 -21.26 5.64
C VAL A 156 5.36 -21.39 6.55
N PRO A 157 6.06 -22.54 6.58
CA PRO A 157 7.28 -22.67 7.36
C PRO A 157 8.31 -21.61 6.98
N GLU A 158 8.94 -20.95 7.97
CA GLU A 158 9.92 -19.87 7.73
C GLU A 158 11.02 -20.27 6.74
N ALA A 159 11.48 -21.54 6.79
CA ALA A 159 12.48 -22.04 5.86
C ALA A 159 12.01 -22.02 4.40
N ASN A 160 10.73 -22.29 4.14
CA ASN A 160 10.14 -22.23 2.80
C ASN A 160 9.97 -20.78 2.34
N VAL A 161 9.52 -19.89 3.23
CA VAL A 161 9.45 -18.46 2.96
C VAL A 161 10.81 -17.89 2.55
N ILE A 162 11.89 -18.28 3.27
CA ILE A 162 13.26 -17.89 2.92
C ILE A 162 13.64 -18.37 1.50
N GLN A 163 13.23 -19.57 1.09
CA GLN A 163 13.51 -20.06 -0.27
C GLN A 163 12.76 -19.20 -1.32
N TYR A 164 11.50 -18.89 -1.07
CA TYR A 164 10.72 -18.00 -1.96
C TYR A 164 11.32 -16.60 -2.04
N VAL A 165 11.70 -16.01 -0.91
CA VAL A 165 12.39 -14.70 -0.88
C VAL A 165 13.67 -14.74 -1.71
N LYS A 166 14.51 -15.75 -1.54
CA LYS A 166 15.75 -15.90 -2.32
C LYS A 166 15.49 -16.07 -3.81
N GLN A 167 14.47 -16.86 -4.18
CA GLN A 167 14.05 -17.04 -5.56
C GLN A 167 13.62 -15.72 -6.20
N VAL A 168 12.79 -14.95 -5.52
CA VAL A 168 12.32 -13.63 -6.01
C VAL A 168 13.48 -12.67 -6.11
N LYS A 169 14.31 -12.53 -5.07
CA LYS A 169 15.48 -11.62 -5.07
C LYS A 169 16.47 -11.91 -6.19
N ALA A 170 16.65 -13.17 -6.57
CA ALA A 170 17.53 -13.54 -7.67
C ALA A 170 16.96 -13.18 -9.05
N ALA A 171 15.65 -12.90 -9.15
CA ALA A 171 14.94 -12.73 -10.42
C ALA A 171 14.37 -11.33 -10.65
N VAL A 172 14.34 -10.44 -9.64
CA VAL A 172 13.80 -9.09 -9.76
C VAL A 172 14.86 -8.02 -9.47
N HIS A 173 14.62 -6.80 -9.94
CA HIS A 173 15.52 -5.66 -9.72
C HIS A 173 15.05 -4.70 -8.60
N VAL A 174 13.86 -4.94 -8.06
CA VAL A 174 13.25 -4.18 -6.97
C VAL A 174 13.53 -4.83 -5.63
N PRO A 175 13.46 -4.08 -4.51
CA PRO A 175 13.60 -4.65 -3.17
C PRO A 175 12.53 -5.69 -2.86
N VAL A 176 12.88 -6.65 -1.99
CA VAL A 176 12.02 -7.76 -1.59
C VAL A 176 11.88 -7.84 -0.08
N THR A 177 10.67 -7.97 0.38
CA THR A 177 10.30 -8.14 1.79
C THR A 177 9.31 -9.29 1.98
N VAL A 178 8.83 -9.43 3.21
CA VAL A 178 7.67 -10.22 3.62
C VAL A 178 6.81 -9.32 4.49
N ASP A 179 5.51 -9.32 4.27
CA ASP A 179 4.56 -8.58 5.10
C ASP A 179 4.06 -9.49 6.21
N ASP A 180 4.39 -9.16 7.45
CA ASP A 180 3.92 -9.96 8.60
C ASP A 180 3.72 -9.07 9.84
N ASP A 181 2.98 -9.59 10.80
CA ASP A 181 2.70 -8.88 12.05
C ASP A 181 3.99 -8.61 12.85
N PHE A 182 3.97 -7.54 13.63
CA PHE A 182 5.10 -7.15 14.50
C PHE A 182 5.54 -8.29 15.43
N MET A 183 4.63 -9.17 15.85
CA MET A 183 4.93 -10.30 16.73
C MET A 183 5.94 -11.26 16.14
N PHE A 184 5.94 -11.42 14.82
CA PHE A 184 6.98 -12.19 14.14
C PHE A 184 8.32 -11.44 14.17
N TRP A 185 8.33 -10.17 13.80
CA TRP A 185 9.56 -9.41 13.62
C TRP A 185 10.31 -9.10 14.91
N ILE A 186 9.63 -9.04 16.07
CA ILE A 186 10.30 -8.87 17.37
C ILE A 186 10.98 -10.15 17.89
N LYS A 187 10.77 -11.32 17.25
CA LYS A 187 11.47 -12.56 17.59
C LYS A 187 12.95 -12.43 17.25
N LYS A 188 13.81 -12.45 18.26
CA LYS A 188 15.25 -12.33 18.06
C LYS A 188 15.82 -13.48 17.25
N GLY A 189 16.70 -13.17 16.32
CA GLY A 189 17.48 -14.15 15.58
C GLY A 189 16.76 -14.81 14.42
N SER A 190 15.60 -14.30 13.97
CA SER A 190 14.95 -14.77 12.77
C SER A 190 15.91 -14.76 11.57
N PRO A 191 16.15 -15.90 10.90
CA PRO A 191 16.99 -15.95 9.71
C PRO A 191 16.38 -15.18 8.54
N LEU A 192 15.03 -15.07 8.46
CA LEU A 192 14.34 -14.31 7.43
C LEU A 192 14.69 -12.82 7.46
N ALA A 193 14.85 -12.24 8.66
CA ALA A 193 15.22 -10.84 8.82
C ALA A 193 16.56 -10.50 8.12
N LYS A 194 17.45 -11.46 7.90
CA LYS A 194 18.72 -11.27 7.16
C LYS A 194 18.51 -11.29 5.65
N GLU A 195 17.50 -12.00 5.18
CA GLU A 195 17.27 -12.23 3.76
C GLU A 195 16.45 -11.12 3.10
N VAL A 196 15.50 -10.49 3.80
CA VAL A 196 14.70 -9.38 3.27
C VAL A 196 15.54 -8.10 3.11
N ASP A 197 15.17 -7.23 2.17
CA ASP A 197 15.86 -5.95 1.96
C ASP A 197 15.42 -4.90 2.97
N PHE A 198 14.18 -4.95 3.42
CA PHE A 198 13.59 -4.12 4.48
C PHE A 198 12.56 -4.95 5.25
N VAL A 199 12.20 -4.50 6.43
CA VAL A 199 11.11 -5.08 7.23
C VAL A 199 9.81 -4.41 6.81
N ASP A 200 8.76 -5.20 6.55
CA ASP A 200 7.40 -4.69 6.42
C ASP A 200 6.51 -5.33 7.48
N THR A 201 5.87 -4.50 8.29
CA THR A 201 5.23 -4.96 9.52
C THR A 201 3.82 -4.43 9.67
N HIS A 202 2.93 -5.26 10.25
CA HIS A 202 1.55 -4.88 10.55
C HIS A 202 1.40 -4.47 12.01
N MET A 203 0.60 -3.44 12.26
CA MET A 203 0.41 -2.86 13.59
C MET A 203 -1.04 -2.45 13.82
N TYR A 204 -1.77 -3.27 14.56
CA TYR A 204 -3.19 -3.10 14.81
C TYR A 204 -3.52 -2.97 16.30
N PRO A 205 -3.40 -1.78 16.91
CA PRO A 205 -3.72 -1.60 18.32
C PRO A 205 -5.18 -1.93 18.66
N LEU A 206 -6.08 -1.79 17.68
CA LEU A 206 -7.50 -2.08 17.85
C LEU A 206 -7.75 -3.56 18.25
N TRP A 207 -7.03 -4.52 17.65
CA TRP A 207 -7.08 -5.93 18.03
C TRP A 207 -6.51 -6.21 19.43
N GLY A 208 -5.64 -5.33 19.94
CA GLY A 208 -5.10 -5.35 21.30
C GLY A 208 -6.02 -4.72 22.33
N LYS A 209 -7.31 -4.53 22.04
CA LYS A 209 -8.32 -3.87 22.90
C LYS A 209 -7.96 -2.44 23.29
N GLN A 210 -7.18 -1.76 22.47
CA GLN A 210 -6.92 -0.34 22.68
C GLN A 210 -8.10 0.50 22.18
N ASP A 211 -8.33 1.64 22.83
CA ASP A 211 -9.18 2.70 22.28
C ASP A 211 -8.30 3.84 21.78
N ILE A 212 -8.90 4.83 21.15
CA ILE A 212 -8.17 5.91 20.43
C ILE A 212 -7.20 6.67 21.34
N ASP A 213 -7.53 6.82 22.63
CA ASP A 213 -6.69 7.53 23.62
C ASP A 213 -5.28 6.91 23.76
N SER A 214 -5.12 5.62 23.50
CA SER A 214 -3.85 4.89 23.60
C SER A 214 -3.40 4.29 22.26
N GLY A 215 -4.30 4.12 21.31
CA GLY A 215 -4.06 3.36 20.07
C GLY A 215 -2.83 3.83 19.30
N PHE A 216 -2.72 5.13 19.05
CA PHE A 216 -1.55 5.67 18.35
C PHE A 216 -0.24 5.49 19.14
N ALA A 217 -0.24 5.73 20.43
CA ALA A 217 0.96 5.53 21.27
C ALA A 217 1.40 4.05 21.30
N VAL A 218 0.44 3.13 21.23
CA VAL A 218 0.74 1.69 21.09
C VAL A 218 1.41 1.42 19.75
N THR A 219 0.91 1.94 18.64
CA THR A 219 1.55 1.78 17.32
C THR A 219 3.01 2.24 17.33
N VAL A 220 3.30 3.42 17.89
CA VAL A 220 4.68 3.94 18.02
C VAL A 220 5.54 2.98 18.84
N ARG A 221 5.03 2.49 19.97
CA ARG A 221 5.76 1.52 20.81
C ARG A 221 6.05 0.21 20.06
N LEU A 222 5.09 -0.31 19.30
CA LEU A 222 5.29 -1.54 18.51
C LEU A 222 6.36 -1.33 17.44
N TYR A 223 6.35 -0.19 16.76
CA TYR A 223 7.39 0.19 15.81
C TYR A 223 8.78 0.23 16.49
N ASP A 224 8.89 0.86 17.65
CA ASP A 224 10.15 0.93 18.39
C ASP A 224 10.64 -0.46 18.81
N MET A 225 9.73 -1.38 19.15
CA MET A 225 10.08 -2.78 19.46
C MET A 225 10.65 -3.50 18.24
N VAL A 226 10.06 -3.35 17.06
CA VAL A 226 10.59 -3.92 15.81
C VAL A 226 11.95 -3.29 15.49
N LYS A 227 12.08 -1.97 15.62
CA LYS A 227 13.33 -1.25 15.37
C LYS A 227 14.45 -1.69 16.32
N ALA A 228 14.13 -1.96 17.57
CA ALA A 228 15.09 -2.48 18.54
C ALA A 228 15.50 -3.94 18.26
N ALA A 229 14.60 -4.74 17.68
CA ALA A 229 14.89 -6.12 17.31
C ALA A 229 15.73 -6.24 16.03
N ILE A 230 15.51 -5.33 15.06
CA ILE A 230 16.16 -5.33 13.73
C ILE A 230 16.67 -3.91 13.43
N PRO A 231 17.74 -3.44 14.10
CA PRO A 231 18.21 -2.05 14.00
C PRO A 231 18.81 -1.70 12.63
N ASP A 232 19.32 -2.70 11.91
CA ASP A 232 20.15 -2.49 10.71
C ASP A 232 19.33 -2.41 9.41
N LYS A 233 17.99 -2.50 9.49
CA LYS A 233 17.13 -2.45 8.30
C LYS A 233 16.12 -1.31 8.37
N PRO A 234 15.77 -0.72 7.22
CA PRO A 234 14.60 0.13 7.11
C PRO A 234 13.33 -0.65 7.48
N ILE A 235 12.38 0.04 8.08
CA ILE A 235 11.11 -0.54 8.49
C ILE A 235 9.99 0.24 7.81
N PHE A 236 9.16 -0.46 7.05
CA PHE A 236 7.88 0.04 6.59
C PHE A 236 6.80 -0.52 7.51
N ILE A 237 5.69 0.18 7.58
CA ILE A 237 4.46 -0.35 8.16
C ILE A 237 3.55 -0.69 6.99
N GLY A 238 3.46 -2.00 6.69
CA GLY A 238 2.68 -2.53 5.57
C GLY A 238 1.18 -2.44 5.80
N GLU A 239 0.79 -2.46 7.10
CA GLU A 239 -0.58 -2.23 7.49
C GLU A 239 -0.66 -1.57 8.88
N ALA A 240 -1.40 -0.48 8.95
CA ALA A 240 -1.89 0.11 10.19
C ALA A 240 -3.16 0.90 9.90
N GLY A 241 -4.18 0.74 10.71
CA GLY A 241 -5.48 1.35 10.47
C GLY A 241 -6.36 1.42 11.72
N TRP A 242 -7.56 1.93 11.52
CA TRP A 242 -8.60 2.00 12.54
C TRP A 242 -9.96 1.75 11.90
N ALA A 243 -10.64 0.68 12.32
CA ALA A 243 -11.98 0.37 11.80
C ALA A 243 -13.02 1.40 12.27
N THR A 244 -14.00 1.65 11.42
CA THR A 244 -15.12 2.57 11.76
C THR A 244 -16.27 1.87 12.45
N TYR A 245 -16.24 0.55 12.52
CA TYR A 245 -17.20 -0.27 13.23
C TYR A 245 -16.50 -1.50 13.84
N THR A 246 -16.91 -1.92 15.05
CA THR A 246 -16.35 -3.10 15.71
C THR A 246 -17.45 -3.94 16.32
N VAL A 247 -17.35 -5.26 16.22
CA VAL A 247 -18.25 -6.23 16.83
C VAL A 247 -17.48 -7.29 17.59
N GLY A 248 -18.15 -7.95 18.52
CA GLY A 248 -17.57 -9.02 19.32
C GLY A 248 -16.72 -8.50 20.49
N ASN A 249 -15.90 -9.38 21.06
CA ASN A 249 -15.14 -9.15 22.30
C ASN A 249 -13.61 -9.00 22.09
N LEU A 250 -13.17 -8.97 20.84
CA LEU A 250 -11.74 -8.79 20.50
C LEU A 250 -11.29 -7.33 20.58
N HIS A 251 -12.24 -6.40 20.64
CA HIS A 251 -12.01 -4.96 20.70
C HIS A 251 -12.47 -4.36 22.03
N ALA A 252 -12.03 -3.15 22.33
CA ALA A 252 -12.66 -2.34 23.35
C ALA A 252 -14.12 -1.99 22.93
N PRO A 253 -15.05 -1.86 23.86
CA PRO A 253 -16.44 -1.56 23.53
C PRO A 253 -16.57 -0.27 22.70
N LYS A 254 -17.26 -0.35 21.56
CA LYS A 254 -17.47 0.79 20.64
C LYS A 254 -16.15 1.49 20.23
N ALA A 255 -15.06 0.74 20.10
CA ALA A 255 -13.78 1.29 19.70
C ALA A 255 -13.77 1.73 18.22
N GLY A 256 -14.54 1.05 17.35
CA GLY A 256 -14.72 1.45 15.94
C GLY A 256 -15.60 2.68 15.84
N ASP A 257 -15.12 3.73 15.17
CA ASP A 257 -15.85 5.00 14.95
C ASP A 257 -15.11 5.86 13.93
N GLU A 258 -15.84 6.59 13.05
CA GLU A 258 -15.21 7.44 12.02
C GLU A 258 -14.40 8.62 12.59
N LYS A 259 -14.81 9.19 13.74
CA LYS A 259 -14.03 10.26 14.37
C LYS A 259 -12.72 9.70 14.92
N LYS A 260 -12.76 8.51 15.52
CA LYS A 260 -11.58 7.80 16.01
C LYS A 260 -10.66 7.40 14.85
N GLN A 261 -11.21 6.89 13.75
CA GLN A 261 -10.44 6.62 12.53
C GLN A 261 -9.72 7.87 12.03
N LYS A 262 -10.40 9.01 11.97
CA LYS A 262 -9.82 10.28 11.58
C LYS A 262 -8.65 10.68 12.49
N LEU A 263 -8.85 10.63 13.81
CA LEU A 263 -7.80 10.97 14.79
C LEU A 263 -6.58 10.05 14.63
N TYR A 264 -6.81 8.75 14.45
CA TYR A 264 -5.73 7.79 14.25
C TYR A 264 -4.99 8.04 12.94
N PHE A 265 -5.72 8.26 11.83
CA PHE A 265 -5.15 8.58 10.52
C PHE A 265 -4.25 9.82 10.56
N GLU A 266 -4.74 10.92 11.14
CA GLU A 266 -4.00 12.18 11.24
C GLU A 266 -2.74 12.04 12.10
N ALA A 267 -2.83 11.35 13.24
CA ALA A 267 -1.70 11.11 14.13
C ALA A 267 -0.64 10.22 13.47
N LEU A 268 -1.07 9.10 12.87
CA LEU A 268 -0.18 8.13 12.23
C LEU A 268 0.55 8.73 11.04
N THR A 269 -0.16 9.38 10.12
CA THR A 269 0.43 9.95 8.91
C THR A 269 1.38 11.11 9.21
N THR A 270 1.02 11.98 10.17
CA THR A 270 1.89 13.07 10.62
C THR A 270 3.20 12.54 11.25
N TRP A 271 3.08 11.54 12.11
CA TRP A 271 4.24 10.91 12.74
C TRP A 271 5.13 10.19 11.74
N ALA A 272 4.53 9.43 10.82
CA ALA A 272 5.23 8.68 9.80
C ALA A 272 6.07 9.60 8.90
N GLN A 273 5.46 10.67 8.37
CA GLN A 273 6.15 11.66 7.55
C GLN A 273 7.30 12.34 8.31
N LYS A 274 7.07 12.76 9.56
CA LYS A 274 8.08 13.41 10.41
C LYS A 274 9.29 12.51 10.68
N ASN A 275 9.07 11.20 10.75
CA ASN A 275 10.11 10.22 11.08
C ASN A 275 10.64 9.47 9.84
N ASN A 276 10.30 9.90 8.63
CA ASN A 276 10.68 9.26 7.37
C ASN A 276 10.26 7.79 7.28
N ILE A 277 9.06 7.44 7.77
CA ILE A 277 8.53 6.08 7.76
C ILE A 277 7.45 5.98 6.67
N THR A 278 7.58 5.01 5.77
CA THR A 278 6.51 4.68 4.84
C THR A 278 5.48 3.80 5.55
N VAL A 279 4.22 4.26 5.54
CA VAL A 279 3.08 3.55 6.16
C VAL A 279 1.98 3.39 5.14
N PHE A 280 1.59 2.15 4.87
CA PHE A 280 0.40 1.84 4.10
C PHE A 280 -0.79 1.83 5.06
N PHE A 281 -1.64 2.84 4.96
CA PHE A 281 -2.84 2.90 5.79
C PHE A 281 -3.83 1.80 5.37
N PHE A 282 -4.31 1.02 6.32
CA PHE A 282 -5.29 -0.03 6.08
C PHE A 282 -6.69 0.50 6.40
N GLU A 283 -7.56 0.76 5.39
CA GLU A 283 -7.36 0.53 3.95
C GLU A 283 -8.12 1.59 3.12
N ALA A 284 -8.06 1.52 1.80
CA ALA A 284 -8.70 2.49 0.93
C ALA A 284 -10.23 2.46 1.02
N PHE A 285 -10.83 1.32 0.78
CA PHE A 285 -12.29 1.16 0.69
C PHE A 285 -12.77 0.06 1.63
N ASP A 286 -13.97 0.23 2.16
CA ASP A 286 -14.66 -0.87 2.86
C ASP A 286 -14.82 -2.08 1.93
N GLU A 287 -14.65 -3.27 2.49
CA GLU A 287 -14.63 -4.53 1.74
C GLU A 287 -15.80 -5.44 2.14
N PRO A 288 -16.90 -5.43 1.38
CA PRO A 288 -18.12 -6.17 1.73
C PRO A 288 -17.93 -7.69 1.76
N TRP A 289 -16.95 -8.22 1.01
CA TRP A 289 -16.63 -9.65 1.01
C TRP A 289 -16.09 -10.16 2.36
N LYS A 290 -15.55 -9.27 3.18
CA LYS A 290 -15.12 -9.58 4.56
C LYS A 290 -16.28 -9.58 5.56
N GLY A 291 -17.50 -9.34 5.10
CA GLY A 291 -18.73 -9.37 5.89
C GLY A 291 -19.06 -8.04 6.58
N GLU A 292 -20.17 -8.04 7.33
CA GLU A 292 -20.72 -6.85 8.00
C GLU A 292 -20.05 -6.55 9.36
N GLY A 293 -19.03 -7.34 9.73
CA GLY A 293 -18.29 -7.17 10.99
C GLY A 293 -17.18 -6.13 10.90
N THR A 294 -16.28 -6.18 11.88
CA THR A 294 -15.12 -5.27 11.96
C THR A 294 -14.30 -5.28 10.69
N GLU A 295 -14.06 -6.47 10.10
CA GLU A 295 -13.19 -6.65 8.94
C GLU A 295 -13.67 -5.93 7.68
N GLY A 296 -14.97 -5.74 7.51
CA GLY A 296 -15.54 -5.04 6.37
C GLY A 296 -15.49 -3.51 6.46
N HIS A 297 -15.00 -2.92 7.57
CA HIS A 297 -15.17 -1.49 7.88
C HIS A 297 -13.88 -0.72 8.18
N TRP A 298 -12.77 -1.09 7.57
CA TRP A 298 -11.47 -0.42 7.73
C TRP A 298 -11.25 0.72 6.72
N GLY A 299 -12.01 0.77 5.64
CA GLY A 299 -11.84 1.73 4.56
C GLY A 299 -11.89 3.18 5.01
N LEU A 300 -11.08 4.04 4.40
CA LEU A 300 -11.20 5.50 4.46
C LEU A 300 -12.35 6.01 3.59
N PHE A 301 -12.77 5.19 2.65
CA PHE A 301 -13.97 5.39 1.84
C PHE A 301 -14.91 4.20 2.02
N SER A 302 -16.21 4.46 1.91
CA SER A 302 -17.21 3.40 1.94
C SER A 302 -17.16 2.54 0.67
N VAL A 303 -17.83 1.39 0.68
CA VAL A 303 -18.05 0.55 -0.52
C VAL A 303 -18.59 1.35 -1.72
N LYS A 304 -19.39 2.39 -1.46
CA LYS A 304 -19.96 3.30 -2.49
C LYS A 304 -19.00 4.43 -2.87
N ARG A 305 -17.72 4.35 -2.51
CA ARG A 305 -16.67 5.36 -2.78
C ARG A 305 -16.99 6.75 -2.21
N LYS A 306 -17.75 6.79 -1.10
CA LYS A 306 -18.00 8.02 -0.37
C LYS A 306 -16.94 8.24 0.71
N ALA A 307 -16.47 9.46 0.83
CA ALA A 307 -15.42 9.82 1.78
C ALA A 307 -15.94 9.75 3.22
N LYS A 308 -15.31 8.93 4.06
CA LYS A 308 -15.51 8.95 5.50
C LYS A 308 -14.89 10.20 6.12
N LEU A 309 -15.17 10.47 7.39
CA LEU A 309 -14.76 11.72 8.06
C LEU A 309 -13.28 12.08 7.91
N ALA A 310 -12.41 11.08 7.85
CA ALA A 310 -10.98 11.29 7.65
C ALA A 310 -10.66 11.93 6.30
N MET A 311 -11.41 11.60 5.25
CA MET A 311 -11.15 12.03 3.87
C MET A 311 -11.97 13.23 3.40
N GLN A 312 -13.06 13.57 4.07
CA GLN A 312 -13.96 14.65 3.65
C GLN A 312 -13.25 15.99 3.37
N PRO A 313 -12.21 16.42 4.12
CA PRO A 313 -11.52 17.67 3.82
C PRO A 313 -10.86 17.72 2.45
N TRP A 314 -10.43 16.58 1.90
CA TRP A 314 -9.76 16.50 0.61
C TRP A 314 -10.67 16.06 -0.54
N TYR A 315 -11.87 15.53 -0.23
CA TYR A 315 -12.82 14.98 -1.20
C TYR A 315 -14.23 15.55 -1.04
N PRO A 316 -14.42 16.87 -1.21
CA PRO A 316 -15.73 17.50 -1.05
C PRO A 316 -16.77 16.97 -2.04
N ASP A 317 -16.33 16.48 -3.22
CA ASP A 317 -17.21 15.91 -4.25
C ASP A 317 -17.70 14.49 -3.90
N LEU A 318 -17.08 13.84 -2.91
CA LEU A 318 -17.42 12.47 -2.48
C LEU A 318 -18.13 12.44 -1.13
N MET A 319 -18.71 13.56 -0.70
CA MET A 319 -19.48 13.63 0.55
C MET A 319 -20.63 12.61 0.55
N PRO A 320 -20.82 11.88 1.65
CA PRO A 320 -21.93 10.95 1.76
C PRO A 320 -23.25 11.68 1.99
N SER A 321 -24.33 11.18 1.41
CA SER A 321 -25.69 11.60 1.71
C SER A 321 -26.32 10.83 2.87
N GLU A 322 -25.72 9.70 3.26
CA GLU A 322 -26.15 8.78 4.31
C GLU A 322 -24.93 8.38 5.15
N PRO A 323 -25.12 7.84 6.37
CA PRO A 323 -24.02 7.31 7.16
C PRO A 323 -23.18 6.29 6.36
N THR A 324 -21.86 6.40 6.43
CA THR A 324 -20.90 5.54 5.73
C THR A 324 -20.50 4.31 6.53
N SER A 325 -20.86 4.27 7.81
CA SER A 325 -20.56 3.15 8.72
C SER A 325 -21.79 2.79 9.55
N PRO A 326 -21.93 1.52 9.97
CA PRO A 326 -22.99 1.10 10.84
C PRO A 326 -22.97 1.87 12.17
N SER A 327 -24.14 2.09 12.75
CA SER A 327 -24.28 2.63 14.09
C SER A 327 -24.38 1.50 15.13
N TYR A 328 -23.89 1.76 16.33
CA TYR A 328 -24.15 0.87 17.45
C TYR A 328 -25.60 1.10 17.92
N GLU A 329 -26.45 0.09 17.76
CA GLU A 329 -27.78 0.16 18.33
C GLU A 329 -27.69 0.25 19.86
N GLU A 330 -28.38 1.21 20.47
CA GLU A 330 -28.59 1.21 21.88
C GLU A 330 -29.57 0.05 22.19
N LYS A 331 -29.06 -1.02 22.81
CA LYS A 331 -29.92 -2.04 23.38
C LYS A 331 -30.76 -1.36 24.43
N LYS A 332 -32.04 -1.12 24.10
CA LYS A 332 -33.07 -0.65 25.05
C LYS A 332 -33.35 -1.68 26.11
#